data_5be215b2f85afbdac772ac728374fe0d
#
_entry.id   5be215b2f85afbdac772ac728374fe0d
#
_cell.length_a   1.000
_cell.length_b   1.000
_cell.length_c   1.000
_cell.angle_alpha   90.00
_cell.angle_beta   90.00
_cell.angle_gamma   90.00
#
_symmetry.space_group_name_H-M   'P 1'
#
loop_
_entity.id
_entity.type
_entity.pdbx_description
1 polymer ?
#
loop_
_entity_poly.entity_id
_entity_poly.type
_entity_poly.pdbx_seq_one_letter_code
_entity_poly.pdbx_strand_id
1 'polypeptide(L)'
;MQLTLDRLTKQYGSKIALDRIDATFEPGIYGLLGANGAGKTTMMRLICDILKPTSGEVTFNGTNIREMGESYRAAIGYLPQDFGYYPNFTAMNFLLYMASLKGLNARYAKEKSLELLETVNLSEVKDKKIKTFSGGMKQRLGIAQAFLNNPQILILDEPTAGL
;
A
#
# COMPACT_ATOMS: atom_id res chain seq x y z
N MET A 1 15.62 0.26 -10.83
CA MET A 1 14.82 0.40 -9.58
C MET A 1 15.37 -0.60 -8.58
N GLN A 2 15.76 -0.15 -7.40
CA GLN A 2 16.29 -1.02 -6.34
C GLN A 2 15.80 -0.49 -4.99
N LEU A 3 15.25 -1.36 -4.15
CA LEU A 3 14.86 -1.07 -2.78
C LEU A 3 15.76 -1.90 -1.85
N THR A 4 16.44 -1.26 -0.90
CA THR A 4 17.36 -1.95 0.00
C THR A 4 16.98 -1.69 1.46
N LEU A 5 17.02 -2.75 2.26
CA LEU A 5 16.95 -2.72 3.71
C LEU A 5 18.37 -2.94 4.23
N ASP A 6 18.89 -2.02 5.04
CA ASP A 6 20.22 -2.14 5.67
C ASP A 6 20.05 -2.22 7.18
N ARG A 7 20.34 -3.39 7.75
CA ARG A 7 20.27 -3.71 9.19
C ARG A 7 18.99 -3.21 9.83
N LEU A 8 17.88 -3.32 9.09
CA LEU A 8 16.59 -2.75 9.47
C LEU A 8 16.06 -3.41 10.74
N THR A 9 15.95 -2.62 11.80
CA THR A 9 15.50 -3.09 13.12
C THR A 9 14.27 -2.31 13.56
N LYS A 10 13.29 -3.03 14.10
CA LYS A 10 12.14 -2.44 14.79
C LYS A 10 11.87 -3.11 16.11
N GLN A 11 11.88 -2.29 17.16
CA GLN A 11 11.58 -2.71 18.52
C GLN A 11 10.39 -1.91 19.08
N TYR A 12 9.53 -2.59 19.82
CA TYR A 12 8.40 -2.02 20.55
C TYR A 12 8.56 -2.35 22.04
N GLY A 13 9.02 -1.37 22.83
CA GLY A 13 9.38 -1.63 24.22
C GLY A 13 10.46 -2.72 24.32
N SER A 14 10.17 -3.82 24.99
CA SER A 14 11.07 -4.97 25.09
C SER A 14 10.97 -5.96 23.93
N LYS A 15 9.94 -5.85 23.07
CA LYS A 15 9.72 -6.80 21.96
C LYS A 15 10.43 -6.34 20.70
N ILE A 16 11.33 -7.17 20.17
CA ILE A 16 11.95 -6.97 18.85
C ILE A 16 11.03 -7.60 17.81
N ALA A 17 10.52 -6.79 16.90
CA ALA A 17 9.66 -7.22 15.79
C ALA A 17 10.46 -7.54 14.52
N LEU A 18 11.58 -6.81 14.30
CA LEU A 18 12.55 -7.06 13.24
C LEU A 18 13.94 -6.84 13.83
N ASP A 19 14.88 -7.76 13.60
CA ASP A 19 16.26 -7.68 14.09
C ASP A 19 17.23 -7.70 12.91
N ARG A 20 17.81 -6.54 12.61
CA ARG A 20 18.89 -6.34 11.61
C ARG A 20 18.64 -7.03 10.29
N ILE A 21 17.49 -6.79 9.69
CA ILE A 21 17.13 -7.38 8.41
C ILE A 21 17.89 -6.67 7.28
N ASP A 22 18.65 -7.46 6.51
CA ASP A 22 19.30 -7.04 5.28
C ASP A 22 18.59 -7.69 4.10
N ALA A 23 18.16 -6.90 3.13
CA ALA A 23 17.52 -7.38 1.90
C ALA A 23 17.66 -6.35 0.78
N THR A 24 17.75 -6.83 -0.45
CA THR A 24 17.73 -6.00 -1.65
C THR A 24 16.68 -6.55 -2.61
N PHE A 25 15.79 -5.67 -3.04
CA PHE A 25 14.73 -5.99 -3.99
C PHE A 25 14.98 -5.24 -5.30
N GLU A 26 15.08 -5.99 -6.37
CA GLU A 26 15.12 -5.50 -7.75
C GLU A 26 13.72 -5.59 -8.37
N PRO A 27 13.51 -5.12 -9.63
CA PRO A 27 12.21 -5.28 -10.28
C PRO A 27 11.79 -6.75 -10.34
N GLY A 28 10.63 -7.08 -9.75
CA GLY A 28 10.14 -8.44 -9.66
C GLY A 28 8.96 -8.57 -8.71
N ILE A 29 8.48 -9.80 -8.52
CA ILE A 29 7.41 -10.15 -7.59
C ILE A 29 8.02 -10.94 -6.44
N TYR A 30 7.78 -10.48 -5.21
CA TYR A 30 8.31 -11.07 -4.00
C TYR A 30 7.19 -11.49 -3.07
N GLY A 31 7.24 -12.74 -2.59
CA GLY A 31 6.35 -13.26 -1.55
C GLY A 31 7.04 -13.22 -0.19
N LEU A 32 6.44 -12.51 0.77
CA LEU A 32 6.91 -12.48 2.14
C LEU A 32 6.21 -13.57 2.95
N LEU A 33 6.94 -14.65 3.26
CA LEU A 33 6.42 -15.80 3.99
C LEU A 33 6.86 -15.78 5.45
N GLY A 34 6.02 -16.30 6.33
CA GLY A 34 6.32 -16.42 7.77
C GLY A 34 5.05 -16.55 8.60
N ALA A 35 5.21 -17.06 9.82
CA ALA A 35 4.11 -17.21 10.77
C ALA A 35 3.48 -15.85 11.15
N ASN A 36 2.27 -15.90 11.73
CA ASN A 36 1.65 -14.71 12.30
C ASN A 36 2.52 -14.18 13.45
N GLY A 37 2.75 -12.84 13.44
CA GLY A 37 3.66 -12.20 14.39
C GLY A 37 5.13 -12.22 14.01
N ALA A 38 5.53 -12.78 12.86
CA ALA A 38 6.93 -12.79 12.39
C ALA A 38 7.45 -11.41 11.90
N GLY A 39 6.67 -10.35 12.02
CA GLY A 39 7.10 -9.00 11.65
C GLY A 39 6.77 -8.59 10.19
N LYS A 40 6.08 -9.42 9.41
CA LYS A 40 5.75 -9.13 7.99
C LYS A 40 5.10 -7.76 7.80
N THR A 41 3.97 -7.50 8.46
CA THR A 41 3.27 -6.21 8.41
C THR A 41 4.14 -5.05 8.93
N THR A 42 4.97 -5.31 9.95
CA THR A 42 5.92 -4.29 10.46
C THR A 42 6.94 -3.91 9.38
N MET A 43 7.50 -4.89 8.68
CA MET A 43 8.46 -4.65 7.59
C MET A 43 7.78 -3.88 6.44
N MET A 44 6.60 -4.29 6.01
CA MET A 44 5.85 -3.58 4.97
C MET A 44 5.57 -2.12 5.36
N ARG A 45 5.17 -1.86 6.60
CA ARG A 45 4.92 -0.50 7.10
C ARG A 45 6.20 0.35 7.20
N LEU A 46 7.36 -0.24 7.47
CA LEU A 46 8.65 0.44 7.42
C LEU A 46 9.03 0.80 5.99
N ILE A 47 8.86 -0.13 5.04
CA ILE A 47 9.08 0.12 3.62
C ILE A 47 8.13 1.22 3.11
N CYS A 48 6.88 1.25 3.57
CA CYS A 48 5.91 2.30 3.18
C CYS A 48 6.14 3.66 3.87
N ASP A 49 7.20 3.85 4.67
CA ASP A 49 7.46 5.05 5.49
C ASP A 49 6.31 5.40 6.46
N ILE A 50 5.48 4.41 6.81
CA ILE A 50 4.41 4.57 7.82
C ILE A 50 4.96 4.46 9.23
N LEU A 51 6.00 3.63 9.41
CA LEU A 51 6.71 3.45 10.67
C LEU A 51 8.15 3.94 10.55
N LYS A 52 8.69 4.42 11.67
CA LYS A 52 10.11 4.73 11.80
C LYS A 52 10.86 3.49 12.30
N PRO A 53 12.00 3.12 11.69
CA PRO A 53 12.86 2.08 12.24
C PRO A 53 13.45 2.52 13.60
N THR A 54 13.80 1.55 14.42
CA THR A 54 14.58 1.78 15.66
C THR A 54 16.06 2.00 15.32
N SER A 55 16.59 1.23 14.36
CA SER A 55 17.91 1.41 13.75
C SER A 55 17.91 0.80 12.35
N GLY A 56 18.97 1.07 11.58
CA GLY A 56 19.05 0.73 10.18
C GLY A 56 18.19 1.67 9.33
N GLU A 57 18.11 1.40 8.04
CA GLU A 57 17.41 2.26 7.10
C GLU A 57 16.81 1.48 5.92
N VAL A 58 15.93 2.16 5.21
CA VAL A 58 15.41 1.73 3.91
C VAL A 58 15.86 2.75 2.89
N THR A 59 16.45 2.29 1.78
CA THR A 59 16.86 3.14 0.67
C THR A 59 16.15 2.74 -0.61
N PHE A 60 15.83 3.73 -1.44
CA PHE A 60 15.28 3.55 -2.77
C PHE A 60 16.21 4.20 -3.79
N ASN A 61 16.75 3.38 -4.72
CA ASN A 61 17.80 3.78 -5.66
C ASN A 61 19.00 4.49 -4.98
N GLY A 62 19.40 3.99 -3.80
CA GLY A 62 20.54 4.51 -3.03
C GLY A 62 20.23 5.72 -2.16
N THR A 63 19.02 6.28 -2.19
CA THR A 63 18.62 7.42 -1.35
C THR A 63 17.71 6.96 -0.23
N ASN A 64 17.93 7.44 0.99
CA ASN A 64 17.07 7.12 2.14
C ASN A 64 15.64 7.59 1.86
N ILE A 65 14.66 6.68 2.02
CA ILE A 65 13.26 6.95 1.70
C ILE A 65 12.67 8.12 2.49
N ARG A 66 13.20 8.38 3.67
CA ARG A 66 12.73 9.47 4.53
C ARG A 66 13.23 10.84 4.06
N GLU A 67 14.42 10.88 3.46
CA GLU A 67 14.96 12.08 2.81
C GLU A 67 14.18 12.40 1.52
N MET A 68 13.75 11.36 0.79
CA MET A 68 12.90 11.51 -0.39
C MET A 68 11.50 12.04 -0.04
N GLY A 69 10.98 11.67 1.13
CA GLY A 69 9.72 12.16 1.64
C GLY A 69 8.54 11.93 0.69
N GLU A 70 7.95 13.00 0.18
CA GLU A 70 6.75 12.94 -0.66
C GLU A 70 7.00 12.23 -2.00
N SER A 71 8.17 12.41 -2.60
CA SER A 71 8.52 11.76 -3.87
C SER A 71 8.56 10.23 -3.75
N TYR A 72 9.04 9.71 -2.62
CA TYR A 72 8.99 8.28 -2.34
C TYR A 72 7.55 7.79 -2.12
N ARG A 73 6.75 8.51 -1.34
CA ARG A 73 5.34 8.15 -1.10
C ARG A 73 4.50 8.17 -2.38
N ALA A 74 4.84 9.05 -3.32
CA ALA A 74 4.23 9.06 -4.65
C ALA A 74 4.59 7.83 -5.49
N ALA A 75 5.75 7.19 -5.24
CA ALA A 75 6.18 5.99 -5.93
C ALA A 75 5.58 4.68 -5.36
N ILE A 76 4.87 4.76 -4.21
CA ILE A 76 4.32 3.58 -3.52
C ILE A 76 2.80 3.48 -3.65
N GLY A 77 2.33 2.25 -3.90
CA GLY A 77 0.96 1.80 -3.64
C GLY A 77 0.95 0.84 -2.46
N TYR A 78 0.04 1.03 -1.52
CA TYR A 78 -0.09 0.17 -0.35
C TYR A 78 -1.53 -0.23 -0.09
N LEU A 79 -1.74 -1.53 0.08
CA LEU A 79 -2.97 -2.11 0.60
C LEU A 79 -2.66 -2.75 1.96
N PRO A 80 -3.11 -2.17 3.08
CA PRO A 80 -2.96 -2.77 4.41
C PRO A 80 -3.89 -3.96 4.59
N GLN A 81 -3.58 -4.85 5.51
CA GLN A 81 -4.42 -5.99 5.90
C GLN A 81 -5.83 -5.52 6.32
N ASP A 82 -5.92 -4.47 7.14
CA ASP A 82 -7.17 -3.81 7.48
C ASP A 82 -7.33 -2.56 6.59
N PHE A 83 -8.00 -2.74 5.48
CA PHE A 83 -8.30 -1.66 4.55
C PHE A 83 -9.43 -0.77 5.08
N GLY A 84 -9.06 0.43 5.51
CA GLY A 84 -10.02 1.45 5.96
C GLY A 84 -10.79 2.09 4.79
N TYR A 85 -12.11 2.17 4.91
CA TYR A 85 -12.97 2.81 3.91
C TYR A 85 -14.08 3.62 4.60
N TYR A 86 -14.70 4.53 3.83
CA TYR A 86 -15.85 5.30 4.29
C TYR A 86 -17.15 4.59 3.88
N PRO A 87 -17.92 4.00 4.81
CA PRO A 87 -19.05 3.12 4.50
C PRO A 87 -20.15 3.77 3.65
N ASN A 88 -20.32 5.08 3.78
CA ASN A 88 -21.34 5.84 3.05
C ASN A 88 -20.86 6.44 1.72
N PHE A 89 -19.57 6.35 1.42
CA PHE A 89 -19.05 6.73 0.09
C PHE A 89 -19.45 5.68 -0.94
N THR A 90 -19.62 6.11 -2.19
CA THR A 90 -19.64 5.19 -3.33
C THR A 90 -18.19 4.78 -3.65
N ALA A 91 -18.00 3.67 -4.39
CA ALA A 91 -16.67 3.26 -4.81
C ALA A 91 -15.97 4.36 -5.61
N MET A 92 -16.69 5.01 -6.52
CA MET A 92 -16.16 6.13 -7.31
C MET A 92 -15.74 7.30 -6.44
N ASN A 93 -16.60 7.75 -5.50
CA ASN A 93 -16.30 8.86 -4.61
C ASN A 93 -15.11 8.54 -3.70
N PHE A 94 -14.98 7.28 -3.26
CA PHE A 94 -13.84 6.84 -2.47
C PHE A 94 -12.53 6.97 -3.26
N LEU A 95 -12.48 6.45 -4.49
CA LEU A 95 -11.27 6.55 -5.31
C LEU A 95 -10.91 8.01 -5.65
N LEU A 96 -11.89 8.85 -5.98
CA LEU A 96 -11.66 10.28 -6.22
C LEU A 96 -11.12 10.99 -4.96
N TYR A 97 -11.65 10.66 -3.79
CA TYR A 97 -11.16 11.20 -2.53
C TYR A 97 -9.70 10.77 -2.26
N MET A 98 -9.39 9.48 -2.43
CA MET A 98 -8.03 8.98 -2.27
C MET A 98 -7.06 9.58 -3.29
N ALA A 99 -7.51 9.79 -4.52
CA ALA A 99 -6.73 10.46 -5.56
C ALA A 99 -6.42 11.92 -5.19
N SER A 100 -7.39 12.64 -4.60
CA SER A 100 -7.17 14.01 -4.13
C SER A 100 -6.15 14.09 -3.00
N LEU A 101 -6.16 13.13 -2.07
CA LEU A 101 -5.16 13.03 -1.00
C LEU A 101 -3.74 12.75 -1.54
N LYS A 102 -3.65 12.10 -2.70
CA LYS A 102 -2.39 11.86 -3.42
C LYS A 102 -1.97 13.03 -4.34
N GLY A 103 -2.71 14.14 -4.35
CA GLY A 103 -2.42 15.30 -5.18
C GLY A 103 -2.67 15.11 -6.68
N LEU A 104 -3.44 14.08 -7.09
CA LEU A 104 -3.75 13.83 -8.49
C LEU A 104 -4.75 14.87 -9.01
N ASN A 105 -4.54 15.38 -10.23
CA ASN A 105 -5.49 16.30 -10.82
C ASN A 105 -6.85 15.62 -11.10
N ALA A 106 -7.94 16.39 -11.06
CA ALA A 106 -9.29 15.86 -11.09
C ALA A 106 -9.61 15.07 -12.38
N ARG A 107 -9.09 15.50 -13.54
CA ARG A 107 -9.31 14.80 -14.82
C ARG A 107 -8.65 13.43 -14.81
N TYR A 108 -7.36 13.39 -14.49
CA TYR A 108 -6.61 12.13 -14.39
C TYR A 108 -7.22 11.21 -13.33
N ALA A 109 -7.55 11.74 -12.13
CA ALA A 109 -8.18 10.99 -11.06
C ALA A 109 -9.47 10.29 -11.51
N LYS A 110 -10.33 10.99 -12.28
CA LYS A 110 -11.57 10.43 -12.81
C LYS A 110 -11.32 9.33 -13.84
N GLU A 111 -10.47 9.59 -14.82
CA GLU A 111 -10.10 8.64 -15.87
C GLU A 111 -9.47 7.37 -15.25
N LYS A 112 -8.50 7.54 -14.35
CA LYS A 112 -7.81 6.44 -13.68
C LYS A 112 -8.74 5.65 -12.75
N SER A 113 -9.66 6.31 -12.05
CA SER A 113 -10.62 5.60 -11.19
C SER A 113 -11.57 4.73 -12.00
N LEU A 114 -12.05 5.19 -13.16
CA LEU A 114 -12.89 4.38 -14.05
C LEU A 114 -12.14 3.17 -14.59
N GLU A 115 -10.91 3.37 -15.11
CA GLU A 115 -10.02 2.28 -15.56
C GLU A 115 -9.82 1.22 -14.47
N LEU A 116 -9.50 1.65 -13.25
CA LEU A 116 -9.23 0.74 -12.15
C LEU A 116 -10.49 0.00 -11.69
N LEU A 117 -11.66 0.66 -11.64
CA LEU A 117 -12.93 0.01 -11.33
C LEU A 117 -13.30 -1.06 -12.36
N GLU A 118 -12.98 -0.83 -13.63
CA GLU A 118 -13.14 -1.84 -14.68
C GLU A 118 -12.17 -3.01 -14.46
N THR A 119 -10.89 -2.72 -14.25
CA THR A 119 -9.85 -3.74 -14.01
C THR A 119 -10.20 -4.67 -12.87
N VAL A 120 -10.80 -4.15 -11.79
CA VAL A 120 -11.18 -4.96 -10.61
C VAL A 120 -12.63 -5.45 -10.66
N ASN A 121 -13.32 -5.34 -11.78
CA ASN A 121 -14.72 -5.77 -11.99
C ASN A 121 -15.69 -5.15 -10.97
N LEU A 122 -15.63 -3.82 -10.79
CA LEU A 122 -16.52 -3.04 -9.93
C LEU A 122 -17.29 -1.93 -10.68
N SER A 123 -17.19 -1.85 -12.03
CA SER A 123 -17.84 -0.82 -12.85
C SER A 123 -19.35 -0.73 -12.62
N GLU A 124 -20.03 -1.88 -12.60
CA GLU A 124 -21.49 -1.96 -12.42
C GLU A 124 -21.99 -1.47 -11.06
N VAL A 125 -21.08 -1.39 -10.09
CA VAL A 125 -21.38 -1.02 -8.70
C VAL A 125 -20.67 0.25 -8.25
N LYS A 126 -20.02 0.97 -9.18
CA LYS A 126 -19.20 2.15 -8.86
C LYS A 126 -19.96 3.24 -8.08
N ASP A 127 -21.27 3.35 -8.32
CA ASP A 127 -22.15 4.33 -7.68
C ASP A 127 -22.89 3.79 -6.45
N LYS A 128 -22.65 2.52 -6.06
CA LYS A 128 -23.20 1.92 -4.84
C LYS A 128 -22.33 2.23 -3.64
N LYS A 129 -22.95 2.38 -2.47
CA LYS A 129 -22.25 2.64 -1.21
C LYS A 129 -21.42 1.44 -0.78
N ILE A 130 -20.19 1.68 -0.34
CA ILE A 130 -19.23 0.64 0.05
C ILE A 130 -19.76 -0.24 1.19
N LYS A 131 -20.63 0.27 2.06
CA LYS A 131 -21.28 -0.55 3.10
C LYS A 131 -22.09 -1.73 2.55
N THR A 132 -22.51 -1.68 1.27
CA THR A 132 -23.25 -2.77 0.62
C THR A 132 -22.34 -3.79 -0.06
N PHE A 133 -21.03 -3.57 -0.06
CA PHE A 133 -20.06 -4.42 -0.72
C PHE A 133 -19.78 -5.68 0.12
N SER A 134 -19.59 -6.81 -0.57
CA SER A 134 -19.02 -8.02 0.05
C SER A 134 -17.56 -7.80 0.47
N GLY A 135 -17.01 -8.69 1.28
CA GLY A 135 -15.59 -8.65 1.66
C GLY A 135 -14.66 -8.61 0.44
N GLY A 136 -14.88 -9.49 -0.53
CA GLY A 136 -14.11 -9.52 -1.77
C GLY A 136 -14.26 -8.25 -2.63
N MET A 137 -15.45 -7.62 -2.67
CA MET A 137 -15.62 -6.34 -3.36
C MET A 137 -14.85 -5.22 -2.67
N LYS A 138 -14.83 -5.17 -1.34
CA LYS A 138 -14.04 -4.21 -0.57
C LYS A 138 -12.54 -4.41 -0.81
N GLN A 139 -12.09 -5.66 -0.80
CA GLN A 139 -10.69 -5.99 -1.07
C GLN A 139 -10.26 -5.55 -2.47
N ARG A 140 -11.07 -5.83 -3.50
CA ARG A 140 -10.82 -5.37 -4.86
C ARG A 140 -10.78 -3.85 -4.98
N LEU A 141 -11.66 -3.13 -4.27
CA LEU A 141 -11.62 -1.67 -4.20
C LEU A 141 -10.33 -1.16 -3.54
N GLY A 142 -9.85 -1.84 -2.49
CA GLY A 142 -8.57 -1.55 -1.85
C GLY A 142 -7.38 -1.77 -2.78
N ILE A 143 -7.42 -2.82 -3.58
CA ILE A 143 -6.42 -3.05 -4.63
C ILE A 143 -6.44 -1.90 -5.64
N ALA A 144 -7.61 -1.51 -6.15
CA ALA A 144 -7.75 -0.38 -7.07
C ALA A 144 -7.16 0.91 -6.47
N GLN A 145 -7.44 1.21 -5.21
CA GLN A 145 -6.89 2.38 -4.50
C GLN A 145 -5.36 2.37 -4.47
N ALA A 146 -4.73 1.20 -4.29
CA ALA A 146 -3.28 1.09 -4.24
C ALA A 146 -2.60 1.42 -5.60
N PHE A 147 -3.34 1.29 -6.72
CA PHE A 147 -2.84 1.57 -8.07
C PHE A 147 -3.10 3.01 -8.57
N LEU A 148 -3.79 3.86 -7.82
CA LEU A 148 -4.24 5.18 -8.28
C LEU A 148 -3.13 6.07 -8.87
N ASN A 149 -1.95 6.04 -8.28
CA ASN A 149 -0.79 6.87 -8.65
C ASN A 149 0.22 6.16 -9.56
N ASN A 150 -0.14 5.04 -10.19
CA ASN A 150 0.78 4.23 -10.99
C ASN A 150 2.11 3.94 -10.23
N PRO A 151 2.04 3.28 -9.08
CA PRO A 151 3.20 3.13 -8.21
C PRO A 151 4.31 2.30 -8.87
N GLN A 152 5.57 2.64 -8.57
CA GLN A 152 6.73 1.84 -8.95
C GLN A 152 6.89 0.62 -8.03
N ILE A 153 6.43 0.75 -6.78
CA ILE A 153 6.44 -0.31 -5.78
C ILE A 153 5.01 -0.50 -5.29
N LEU A 154 4.50 -1.73 -5.39
CA LEU A 154 3.20 -2.12 -4.86
C LEU A 154 3.39 -3.07 -3.69
N ILE A 155 2.82 -2.74 -2.55
CA ILE A 155 2.86 -3.56 -1.33
C ILE A 155 1.43 -3.95 -0.97
N LEU A 156 1.19 -5.26 -0.90
CA LEU A 156 -0.12 -5.83 -0.57
C LEU A 156 0.05 -6.71 0.67
N ASP A 157 -0.60 -6.34 1.77
CA ASP A 157 -0.59 -7.10 3.02
C ASP A 157 -1.85 -7.98 3.06
N GLU A 158 -1.66 -9.30 2.89
CA GLU A 158 -2.73 -10.30 2.81
C GLU A 158 -3.83 -10.00 1.76
N PRO A 159 -3.50 -9.79 0.48
CA PRO A 159 -4.44 -9.32 -0.53
C PRO A 159 -5.58 -10.29 -0.84
N THR A 160 -5.48 -11.55 -0.43
CA THR A 160 -6.47 -12.61 -0.66
C THR A 160 -7.35 -12.88 0.57
N ALA A 161 -7.14 -12.19 1.68
CA ALA A 161 -7.97 -12.33 2.86
C ALA A 161 -9.40 -11.85 2.55
N GLY A 162 -10.37 -12.78 2.51
CA GLY A 162 -11.78 -12.48 2.24
C GLY A 162 -12.22 -12.55 0.77
N LEU A 163 -11.36 -13.06 -0.12
CA LEU A 163 -11.73 -13.41 -1.49
C LEU A 163 -12.40 -14.79 -1.55
#